data_18a5db42352163312fef823cbff51120
#
_entry.id   18a5db42352163312fef823cbff51120
#
_cell.length_a   1.000
_cell.length_b   1.000
_cell.length_c   1.000
_cell.angle_alpha   90.00
_cell.angle_beta   90.00
_cell.angle_gamma   90.00
#
_symmetry.space_group_name_H-M   'P 1'
#
loop_
_entity.id
_entity.type
_entity.pdbx_description
1 polymer ?
#
loop_
_entity_poly.entity_id
_entity_poly.type
_entity_poly.pdbx_seq_one_letter_code
_entity_poly.pdbx_strand_id
1 'polypeptide(L)'
;MTDEEKKQLNDFETSLRHLIYLHDKLRRDHAELQQLLHDKEEALSKLHSEYDLLNQSYMDLKSAMTMSLDGGDVRQTKQRLSKIVREVDKCIAMLNQS
;
A
#
# COMPACT_ATOMS: atom_id res chain seq x y z
N MET A 1 -34.23 32.42 -39.42
CA MET A 1 -34.24 31.14 -38.70
C MET A 1 -35.64 30.70 -38.38
N THR A 2 -36.01 29.51 -38.74
CA THR A 2 -37.28 28.92 -38.37
C THR A 2 -37.25 28.52 -36.87
N ASP A 3 -38.43 28.34 -36.29
CA ASP A 3 -38.56 27.94 -34.88
C ASP A 3 -37.92 26.57 -34.64
N GLU A 4 -37.98 25.69 -35.63
CA GLU A 4 -37.37 24.36 -35.57
C GLU A 4 -35.83 24.42 -35.55
N GLU A 5 -35.27 25.31 -36.38
CA GLU A 5 -33.83 25.53 -36.42
C GLU A 5 -33.30 26.10 -35.10
N LYS A 6 -34.06 27.04 -34.50
CA LYS A 6 -33.74 27.59 -33.18
C LYS A 6 -33.75 26.54 -32.10
N LYS A 7 -34.73 25.63 -32.14
CA LYS A 7 -34.84 24.53 -31.21
C LYS A 7 -33.66 23.59 -31.34
N GLN A 8 -33.31 23.22 -32.56
CA GLN A 8 -32.15 22.35 -32.84
C GLN A 8 -30.84 22.95 -32.32
N LEU A 9 -30.66 24.26 -32.55
CA LEU A 9 -29.50 25.00 -32.09
C LEU A 9 -29.43 25.03 -30.57
N ASN A 10 -30.57 25.25 -29.90
CA ASN A 10 -30.67 25.29 -28.46
C ASN A 10 -30.38 23.89 -27.85
N ASP A 11 -30.91 22.84 -28.46
CA ASP A 11 -30.68 21.47 -28.05
C ASP A 11 -29.18 21.09 -28.18
N PHE A 12 -28.56 21.52 -29.30
CA PHE A 12 -27.14 21.34 -29.52
C PHE A 12 -26.30 22.04 -28.45
N GLU A 13 -26.64 23.30 -28.14
CA GLU A 13 -25.96 24.10 -27.14
C GLU A 13 -26.05 23.43 -25.76
N THR A 14 -27.25 22.95 -25.39
CA THR A 14 -27.46 22.25 -24.12
C THR A 14 -26.63 20.95 -24.03
N SER A 15 -26.62 20.21 -25.13
CA SER A 15 -25.81 18.96 -25.21
C SER A 15 -24.32 19.24 -25.09
N LEU A 16 -23.87 20.32 -25.73
CA LEU A 16 -22.46 20.75 -25.66
C LEU A 16 -22.06 21.15 -24.24
N ARG A 17 -22.91 21.92 -23.55
CA ARG A 17 -22.68 22.32 -22.16
C ARG A 17 -22.62 21.10 -21.26
N HIS A 18 -23.50 20.14 -21.48
CA HIS A 18 -23.51 18.88 -20.72
C HIS A 18 -22.23 18.10 -20.96
N LEU A 19 -21.78 18.01 -22.20
CA LEU A 19 -20.53 17.34 -22.55
C LEU A 19 -19.33 18.00 -21.88
N ILE A 20 -19.27 19.32 -21.88
CA ILE A 20 -18.21 20.10 -21.21
C ILE A 20 -18.22 19.80 -19.71
N TYR A 21 -19.39 19.80 -19.09
CA TYR A 21 -19.54 19.49 -17.68
C TYR A 21 -19.01 18.08 -17.36
N LEU A 22 -19.40 17.08 -18.15
CA LEU A 22 -18.94 15.70 -17.97
C LEU A 22 -17.43 15.58 -18.19
N HIS A 23 -16.90 16.28 -19.17
CA HIS A 23 -15.47 16.29 -19.45
C HIS A 23 -14.68 16.88 -18.27
N ASP A 24 -15.13 18.01 -17.73
CA ASP A 24 -14.48 18.64 -16.58
C ASP A 24 -14.56 17.75 -15.34
N LYS A 25 -15.70 17.12 -15.11
CA LYS A 25 -15.87 16.18 -14.02
C LYS A 25 -14.92 14.98 -14.16
N LEU A 26 -14.85 14.44 -15.36
CA LEU A 26 -13.96 13.31 -15.65
C LEU A 26 -12.49 13.69 -15.43
N ARG A 27 -12.09 14.87 -15.85
CA ARG A 27 -10.72 15.39 -15.60
C ARG A 27 -10.41 15.48 -14.12
N ARG A 28 -11.35 16.00 -13.32
CA ARG A 28 -11.17 16.10 -11.86
C ARG A 28 -11.09 14.72 -11.23
N ASP A 29 -11.99 13.81 -11.61
CA ASP A 29 -11.99 12.45 -11.10
C ASP A 29 -10.67 11.73 -11.46
N HIS A 30 -10.20 11.93 -12.67
CA HIS A 30 -8.93 11.37 -13.14
C HIS A 30 -7.75 11.89 -12.30
N ALA A 31 -7.71 13.19 -12.05
CA ALA A 31 -6.66 13.81 -11.24
C ALA A 31 -6.69 13.30 -9.80
N GLU A 32 -7.89 13.16 -9.22
CA GLU A 32 -8.05 12.59 -7.87
C GLU A 32 -7.59 11.13 -7.81
N LEU A 33 -7.94 10.34 -8.82
CA LEU A 33 -7.52 8.95 -8.90
C LEU A 33 -6.00 8.81 -9.05
N GLN A 34 -5.39 9.65 -9.87
CA GLN A 34 -3.95 9.68 -10.03
C GLN A 34 -3.24 10.01 -8.70
N GLN A 35 -3.77 10.99 -7.97
CA GLN A 35 -3.22 11.37 -6.68
C GLN A 35 -3.37 10.23 -5.66
N LEU A 36 -4.54 9.61 -5.63
CA LEU A 36 -4.80 8.47 -4.75
C LEU A 36 -3.86 7.30 -5.07
N LEU A 37 -3.68 7.02 -6.36
CA LEU A 37 -2.77 5.97 -6.81
C LEU A 37 -1.33 6.25 -6.38
N HIS A 38 -0.88 7.49 -6.57
CA HIS A 38 0.45 7.91 -6.16
C HIS A 38 0.65 7.76 -4.65
N ASP A 39 -0.31 8.20 -3.85
CA ASP A 39 -0.26 8.07 -2.39
C ASP A 39 -0.21 6.61 -1.95
N LYS A 40 -0.99 5.75 -2.61
CA LYS A 40 -0.98 4.31 -2.32
C LYS A 40 0.35 3.67 -2.71
N GLU A 41 0.92 4.05 -3.83
CA GLU A 41 2.23 3.56 -4.27
C GLU A 41 3.33 3.96 -3.29
N GLU A 42 3.31 5.21 -2.81
CA GLU A 42 4.25 5.66 -1.79
C GLU A 42 4.10 4.88 -0.48
N ALA A 43 2.87 4.67 -0.04
CA ALA A 43 2.58 3.91 1.16
C ALA A 43 3.07 2.46 1.04
N LEU A 44 2.85 1.82 -0.11
CA LEU A 44 3.33 0.47 -0.37
C LEU A 44 4.85 0.40 -0.40
N SER A 45 5.50 1.36 -1.04
CA SER A 45 6.96 1.42 -1.09
C SER A 45 7.57 1.56 0.30
N LYS A 46 7.00 2.44 1.11
CA LYS A 46 7.43 2.65 2.50
C LYS A 46 7.24 1.38 3.33
N LEU A 47 6.08 0.75 3.22
CA LEU A 47 5.77 -0.47 3.94
C LEU A 47 6.72 -1.60 3.54
N HIS A 48 7.01 -1.72 2.25
CA HIS A 48 7.95 -2.71 1.74
C HIS A 48 9.36 -2.50 2.31
N SER A 49 9.82 -1.26 2.36
CA SER A 49 11.13 -0.92 2.97
C SER A 49 11.16 -1.25 4.45
N GLU A 50 10.12 -0.92 5.18
CA GLU A 50 10.01 -1.25 6.61
C GLU A 50 9.98 -2.76 6.83
N TYR A 51 9.29 -3.49 5.97
CA TYR A 51 9.25 -4.96 6.01
C TYR A 51 10.64 -5.54 5.79
N ASP A 52 11.37 -5.06 4.79
CA ASP A 52 12.73 -5.54 4.48
C ASP A 52 13.67 -5.29 5.65
N LEU A 53 13.61 -4.11 6.26
CA LEU A 53 14.43 -3.77 7.43
C LEU A 53 14.10 -4.67 8.62
N LEU A 54 12.82 -4.91 8.87
CA LEU A 54 12.38 -5.78 9.96
C LEU A 54 12.82 -7.21 9.72
N ASN A 55 12.68 -7.69 8.51
CA ASN A 55 13.09 -9.03 8.13
C ASN A 55 14.59 -9.23 8.29
N GLN A 56 15.38 -8.22 7.90
CA GLN A 56 16.82 -8.25 8.07
C GLN A 56 17.22 -8.24 9.55
N SER A 57 16.57 -7.40 10.35
CA SER A 57 16.80 -7.36 11.80
C SER A 57 16.45 -8.71 12.46
N TYR A 58 15.38 -9.34 12.02
CA TYR A 58 14.98 -10.67 12.47
C TYR A 58 16.05 -11.70 12.12
N MET A 59 16.53 -11.70 10.89
CA MET A 59 17.57 -12.63 10.45
C MET A 59 18.88 -12.41 11.21
N ASP A 60 19.26 -11.17 11.44
CA ASP A 60 20.45 -10.81 12.21
C ASP A 60 20.33 -11.29 13.66
N LEU A 61 19.18 -11.07 14.28
CA LEU A 61 18.91 -11.53 15.64
C LEU A 61 18.96 -13.05 15.73
N LYS A 62 18.34 -13.73 14.79
CA LYS A 62 18.35 -15.19 14.72
C LYS A 62 19.76 -15.73 14.57
N SER A 63 20.57 -15.13 13.70
CA SER A 63 21.98 -15.50 13.52
C SER A 63 22.80 -15.26 14.77
N ALA A 64 22.62 -14.10 15.43
CA ALA A 64 23.31 -13.77 16.67
C ALA A 64 22.96 -14.73 17.79
N MET A 65 21.70 -15.11 17.90
CA MET A 65 21.24 -16.11 18.89
C MET A 65 21.82 -17.48 18.61
N THR A 66 21.88 -17.89 17.35
CA THR A 66 22.47 -19.15 16.95
C THR A 66 23.98 -19.19 17.28
N MET A 67 24.69 -18.09 17.06
CA MET A 67 26.11 -17.97 17.40
C MET A 67 26.36 -17.99 18.89
N SER A 68 25.50 -17.36 19.71
CA SER A 68 25.66 -17.33 21.15
C SER A 68 25.40 -18.69 21.83
N LEU A 69 24.80 -19.64 21.11
CA LEU A 69 24.56 -20.98 21.60
C LEU A 69 25.84 -21.83 21.71
N ASP A 70 26.92 -21.43 21.06
CA ASP A 70 28.17 -22.21 21.03
C ASP A 70 29.02 -22.06 22.31
N GLY A 71 28.63 -21.20 23.26
CA GLY A 71 29.48 -20.87 24.40
C GLY A 71 28.91 -21.04 25.80
N GLY A 72 27.79 -21.75 26.05
CA GLY A 72 27.18 -21.82 27.37
C GLY A 72 26.32 -23.07 27.59
N ASP A 73 25.48 -22.99 28.62
CA ASP A 73 24.51 -24.06 28.90
C ASP A 73 23.49 -24.09 27.76
N VAL A 74 23.86 -24.90 26.77
CA VAL A 74 23.25 -24.91 25.43
C VAL A 74 21.77 -25.25 25.48
N ARG A 75 21.35 -26.08 26.45
CA ARG A 75 19.98 -26.58 26.48
C ARG A 75 18.95 -25.54 26.92
N GLN A 76 19.23 -24.85 28.03
CA GLN A 76 18.33 -23.79 28.53
C GLN A 76 18.29 -22.60 27.61
N THR A 77 19.45 -22.19 27.15
CA THR A 77 19.57 -21.05 26.21
C THR A 77 18.84 -21.34 24.91
N LYS A 78 18.98 -22.57 24.40
CA LYS A 78 18.30 -23.02 23.18
C LYS A 78 16.78 -22.99 23.34
N GLN A 79 16.25 -23.41 24.48
CA GLN A 79 14.81 -23.39 24.75
C GLN A 79 14.28 -21.97 24.82
N ARG A 80 14.97 -21.06 25.51
CA ARG A 80 14.60 -19.64 25.60
C ARG A 80 14.63 -18.99 24.24
N LEU A 81 15.66 -19.23 23.47
CA LEU A 81 15.82 -18.66 22.13
C LEU A 81 14.78 -19.20 21.17
N SER A 82 14.45 -20.47 21.22
CA SER A 82 13.39 -21.06 20.41
C SER A 82 12.05 -20.40 20.71
N LYS A 83 11.77 -20.11 21.96
CA LYS A 83 10.55 -19.42 22.38
C LYS A 83 10.49 -18.00 21.83
N ILE A 84 11.59 -17.25 21.95
CA ILE A 84 11.68 -15.86 21.45
C ILE A 84 11.54 -15.84 19.93
N VAL A 85 12.21 -16.75 19.23
CA VAL A 85 12.13 -16.86 17.77
C VAL A 85 10.69 -17.15 17.33
N ARG A 86 9.99 -18.03 18.02
CA ARG A 86 8.58 -18.31 17.73
C ARG A 86 7.70 -17.09 17.93
N GLU A 87 7.93 -16.32 18.98
CA GLU A 87 7.17 -15.10 19.24
C GLU A 87 7.42 -14.05 18.17
N VAL A 88 8.65 -13.90 17.72
CA VAL A 88 9.01 -12.98 16.63
C VAL A 88 8.39 -13.45 15.31
N ASP A 89 8.44 -14.75 15.01
CA ASP A 89 7.80 -15.31 13.82
C ASP A 89 6.30 -15.07 13.82
N LYS A 90 5.64 -15.18 14.96
CA LYS A 90 4.22 -14.84 15.11
C LYS A 90 3.95 -13.35 14.80
N CYS A 91 4.80 -12.48 15.31
CA CYS A 91 4.66 -11.03 15.04
C CYS A 91 4.80 -10.73 13.55
N ILE A 92 5.77 -11.35 12.89
CA ILE A 92 5.97 -11.17 11.44
C ILE A 92 4.77 -11.72 10.66
N ALA A 93 4.24 -12.89 11.05
CA ALA A 93 3.07 -13.47 10.42
C ALA A 93 1.84 -12.57 10.56
N MET A 94 1.65 -11.95 11.72
CA MET A 94 0.57 -10.98 11.94
C MET A 94 0.72 -9.74 11.07
N LEU A 95 1.94 -9.23 10.91
CA LEU A 95 2.21 -8.09 10.04
C LEU A 95 1.94 -8.42 8.57
N ASN A 96 2.24 -9.63 8.15
CA ASN A 96 1.99 -10.06 6.77
C ASN A 96 0.49 -10.25 6.47
N GLN A 97 -0.32 -10.52 7.48
CA GLN A 97 -1.77 -10.68 7.32
C GLN A 97 -2.52 -9.36 7.35
N SER A 98 -1.92 -8.32 7.83
CA SER A 98 -2.52 -6.99 7.83
C SER A 98 -2.11 -6.21 6.59
#